data_88fa6a145a58a6dc923d615661ebb675
#
_entry.id   88fa6a145a58a6dc923d615661ebb675
#
_cell.length_a   1.000
_cell.length_b   1.000
_cell.length_c   1.000
_cell.angle_alpha   90.00
_cell.angle_beta   90.00
_cell.angle_gamma   90.00
#
_symmetry.space_group_name_H-M   'P 1'
#
loop_
_entity.id
_entity.type
_entity.pdbx_description
1 polymer ?
#
loop_
_entity_poly.entity_id
_entity_poly.type
_entity_poly.pdbx_seq_one_letter_code
_entity_poly.pdbx_strand_id
1 'polypeptide(L)'
;MTLTELANPTRFLSLATRILPWLAIVTGVLLAIGLYQSAMAPDDYQQGATVKIMFIHVPNAWLSMFVWGVMSVASLGTLVWRHPLADVAAKAAAPIGAAFTFLALVTGSLWGRPMWGTYWEWDARLTSVLILFLMYLGLIALWRAVEDPSRAARAAAVLTLVGAINIPIIKFSVDWWNTLHQPASVIKMGGSSLDKSFLIPLLVMAVAFSLLFITLHLAAMRNEILRRRLRALQMLQAAKPVALP
;
A
#
# COMPACT_ATOMS: atom_id res chain seq x y z
N MET A 1 10.17 2.45 25.74
CA MET A 1 10.07 1.27 24.87
C MET A 1 11.24 1.31 23.88
N THR A 2 12.13 0.34 23.93
CA THR A 2 13.23 0.24 22.97
C THR A 2 12.74 -0.41 21.66
N LEU A 3 13.36 -0.08 20.53
CA LEU A 3 13.03 -0.67 19.23
C LEU A 3 13.13 -2.22 19.25
N THR A 4 14.04 -2.77 20.07
CA THR A 4 14.19 -4.20 20.30
C THR A 4 12.98 -4.85 20.98
N GLU A 5 12.22 -4.10 21.78
CA GLU A 5 11.00 -4.62 22.41
C GLU A 5 9.86 -4.79 21.43
N LEU A 6 9.80 -3.97 20.38
CA LEU A 6 8.83 -4.09 19.28
C LEU A 6 9.15 -5.26 18.35
N ALA A 7 10.39 -5.78 18.37
CA ALA A 7 10.78 -6.96 17.60
C ALA A 7 10.13 -8.28 18.11
N ASN A 8 9.54 -8.26 19.32
CA ASN A 8 8.90 -9.44 19.89
C ASN A 8 7.48 -9.65 19.32
N PRO A 9 7.20 -10.76 18.59
CA PRO A 9 5.89 -11.00 18.00
C PRO A 9 4.74 -11.02 19.02
N THR A 10 4.99 -11.47 20.26
CA THR A 10 3.96 -11.53 21.31
C THR A 10 3.58 -10.14 21.80
N ARG A 11 4.56 -9.26 22.00
CA ARG A 11 4.30 -7.86 22.36
C ARG A 11 3.60 -7.12 21.23
N PHE A 12 4.02 -7.35 19.98
CA PHE A 12 3.35 -6.78 18.81
C PHE A 12 1.87 -7.20 18.76
N LEU A 13 1.55 -8.49 18.97
CA LEU A 13 0.18 -8.98 18.99
C LEU A 13 -0.65 -8.30 20.08
N SER A 14 -0.11 -8.14 21.29
CA SER A 14 -0.80 -7.46 22.39
C SER A 14 -1.10 -6.00 22.04
N LEU A 15 -0.12 -5.27 21.51
CA LEU A 15 -0.27 -3.88 21.10
C LEU A 15 -1.27 -3.73 19.96
N ALA A 16 -1.14 -4.54 18.90
CA ALA A 16 -2.03 -4.52 17.75
C ALA A 16 -3.48 -4.79 18.17
N THR A 17 -3.72 -5.77 19.06
CA THR A 17 -5.07 -6.09 19.55
C THR A 17 -5.71 -4.92 20.29
N ARG A 18 -4.94 -4.11 21.01
CA ARG A 18 -5.44 -2.94 21.75
C ARG A 18 -5.71 -1.75 20.85
N ILE A 19 -4.86 -1.52 19.85
CA ILE A 19 -4.91 -0.31 19.03
C ILE A 19 -5.88 -0.47 17.85
N LEU A 20 -5.96 -1.66 17.24
CA LEU A 20 -6.74 -1.90 16.03
C LEU A 20 -8.21 -1.44 16.10
N PRO A 21 -8.99 -1.68 17.18
CA PRO A 21 -10.37 -1.24 17.24
C PRO A 21 -10.50 0.30 17.14
N TRP A 22 -9.68 1.01 17.89
CA TRP A 22 -9.68 2.48 17.89
C TRP A 22 -9.22 3.05 16.56
N LEU A 23 -8.16 2.47 16.00
CA LEU A 23 -7.65 2.88 14.70
C LEU A 23 -8.68 2.64 13.59
N ALA A 24 -9.41 1.52 13.64
CA ALA A 24 -10.49 1.23 12.69
C ALA A 24 -11.65 2.23 12.80
N ILE A 25 -12.04 2.60 14.03
CA ILE A 25 -13.09 3.62 14.25
C ILE A 25 -12.64 4.97 13.68
N VAL A 26 -11.44 5.44 14.03
CA VAL A 26 -10.92 6.73 13.54
C VAL A 26 -10.80 6.71 12.01
N THR A 27 -10.31 5.63 11.43
CA THR A 27 -10.22 5.44 9.98
C THR A 27 -11.61 5.52 9.34
N GLY A 28 -12.59 4.81 9.88
CA GLY A 28 -13.97 4.81 9.37
C GLY A 28 -14.62 6.19 9.43
N VAL A 29 -14.44 6.91 10.54
CA VAL A 29 -14.95 8.28 10.70
C VAL A 29 -14.31 9.24 9.69
N LEU A 30 -12.97 9.20 9.54
CA LEU A 30 -12.28 10.07 8.60
C LEU A 30 -12.60 9.73 7.14
N LEU A 31 -12.79 8.46 6.80
CA LEU A 31 -13.27 8.08 5.47
C LEU A 31 -14.68 8.62 5.21
N ALA A 32 -15.59 8.51 6.18
CA ALA A 32 -16.95 9.04 6.04
C ALA A 32 -16.95 10.55 5.84
N ILE A 33 -16.17 11.29 6.65
CA ILE A 33 -16.00 12.75 6.52
C ILE A 33 -15.40 13.11 5.16
N GLY A 34 -14.32 12.45 4.78
CA GLY A 34 -13.63 12.71 3.52
C GLY A 34 -14.49 12.41 2.30
N LEU A 35 -15.24 11.31 2.30
CA LEU A 35 -16.18 10.97 1.22
C LEU A 35 -17.33 11.97 1.14
N TYR A 36 -17.88 12.41 2.28
CA TYR A 36 -18.88 13.44 2.31
C TYR A 36 -18.38 14.76 1.73
N GLN A 37 -17.20 15.22 2.18
CA GLN A 37 -16.59 16.44 1.65
C GLN A 37 -16.27 16.33 0.15
N SER A 38 -15.80 15.16 -0.29
CA SER A 38 -15.52 14.90 -1.70
C SER A 38 -16.78 14.94 -2.56
N ALA A 39 -17.89 14.42 -2.06
CA ALA A 39 -19.19 14.47 -2.76
C ALA A 39 -19.74 15.91 -2.84
N MET A 40 -19.52 16.72 -1.80
CA MET A 40 -19.97 18.12 -1.71
C MET A 40 -19.00 19.10 -2.39
N ALA A 41 -17.82 18.65 -2.82
CA ALA A 41 -16.88 19.52 -3.54
C ALA A 41 -17.52 20.08 -4.82
N PRO A 42 -17.19 21.32 -5.21
CA PRO A 42 -17.73 21.93 -6.43
C PRO A 42 -17.28 21.15 -7.67
N ASP A 43 -17.98 21.32 -8.75
CA ASP A 43 -17.53 20.84 -10.05
C ASP A 43 -16.42 21.74 -10.57
N ASP A 44 -15.44 21.14 -11.26
CA ASP A 44 -14.36 21.89 -11.90
C ASP A 44 -14.83 22.49 -13.23
N TYR A 45 -14.32 23.66 -13.59
CA TYR A 45 -14.74 24.37 -14.81
C TYR A 45 -14.36 23.66 -16.11
N GLN A 46 -13.31 22.81 -16.10
CA GLN A 46 -12.88 22.02 -17.26
C GLN A 46 -13.35 20.57 -17.18
N GLN A 47 -13.32 19.99 -15.97
CA GLN A 47 -13.52 18.56 -15.75
C GLN A 47 -14.95 18.24 -15.30
N GLY A 48 -15.74 19.26 -14.94
CA GLY A 48 -17.06 19.03 -14.35
C GLY A 48 -16.99 18.16 -13.09
N ALA A 49 -17.99 17.32 -12.90
CA ALA A 49 -18.07 16.40 -11.75
C ALA A 49 -16.99 15.33 -11.72
N THR A 50 -16.29 15.04 -12.85
CA THR A 50 -15.27 14.00 -12.91
C THR A 50 -14.02 14.32 -12.10
N VAL A 51 -13.81 15.60 -11.75
CA VAL A 51 -12.75 16.03 -10.82
C VAL A 51 -12.82 15.29 -9.47
N LYS A 52 -14.02 14.90 -9.03
CA LYS A 52 -14.23 14.21 -7.75
C LYS A 52 -13.54 12.85 -7.68
N ILE A 53 -13.20 12.26 -8.82
CA ILE A 53 -12.40 11.01 -8.90
C ILE A 53 -11.04 11.20 -8.23
N MET A 54 -10.46 12.40 -8.26
CA MET A 54 -9.15 12.68 -7.68
C MET A 54 -9.08 12.37 -6.19
N PHE A 55 -10.17 12.52 -5.44
CA PHE A 55 -10.20 12.28 -4.00
C PHE A 55 -9.99 10.81 -3.62
N ILE A 56 -10.22 9.90 -4.57
CA ILE A 56 -9.91 8.48 -4.44
C ILE A 56 -8.61 8.16 -5.19
N HIS A 57 -8.45 8.65 -6.41
CA HIS A 57 -7.31 8.33 -7.26
C HIS A 57 -5.98 8.78 -6.65
N VAL A 58 -5.86 10.04 -6.23
CA VAL A 58 -4.59 10.60 -5.76
C VAL A 58 -4.06 9.90 -4.50
N PRO A 59 -4.87 9.66 -3.44
CA PRO A 59 -4.41 8.88 -2.29
C PRO A 59 -3.97 7.47 -2.65
N ASN A 60 -4.70 6.78 -3.53
CA ASN A 60 -4.34 5.43 -3.97
C ASN A 60 -3.05 5.40 -4.79
N ALA A 61 -2.86 6.35 -5.71
CA ALA A 61 -1.63 6.49 -6.50
C ALA A 61 -0.41 6.77 -5.62
N TRP A 62 -0.56 7.62 -4.60
CA TRP A 62 0.50 7.89 -3.64
C TRP A 62 0.81 6.66 -2.76
N LEU A 63 -0.23 6.00 -2.23
CA LEU A 63 -0.07 4.82 -1.37
C LEU A 63 0.49 3.62 -2.14
N SER A 64 0.23 3.50 -3.43
CA SER A 64 0.82 2.42 -4.25
C SER A 64 2.36 2.42 -4.19
N MET A 65 2.98 3.61 -4.26
CA MET A 65 4.42 3.78 -4.14
C MET A 65 4.90 3.73 -2.69
N PHE A 66 4.16 4.36 -1.77
CA PHE A 66 4.51 4.40 -0.35
C PHE A 66 4.57 3.01 0.27
N VAL A 67 3.58 2.14 -0.03
CA VAL A 67 3.56 0.75 0.46
C VAL A 67 4.76 -0.03 -0.08
N TRP A 68 5.16 0.18 -1.34
CA TRP A 68 6.38 -0.43 -1.86
C TRP A 68 7.62 0.05 -1.09
N GLY A 69 7.68 1.34 -0.73
CA GLY A 69 8.73 1.89 0.13
C GLY A 69 8.76 1.22 1.51
N VAL A 70 7.60 1.03 2.15
CA VAL A 70 7.48 0.29 3.42
C VAL A 70 8.00 -1.14 3.28
N MET A 71 7.64 -1.83 2.20
CA MET A 71 8.14 -3.18 1.90
C MET A 71 9.65 -3.19 1.67
N SER A 72 10.20 -2.17 1.01
CA SER A 72 11.64 -2.05 0.78
C SER A 72 12.43 -1.88 2.07
N VAL A 73 11.96 -1.02 2.99
CA VAL A 73 12.54 -0.87 4.33
C VAL A 73 12.46 -2.17 5.12
N ALA A 74 11.30 -2.84 5.09
CA ALA A 74 11.13 -4.14 5.72
C ALA A 74 12.05 -5.22 5.10
N SER A 75 12.25 -5.20 3.78
CA SER A 75 13.16 -6.10 3.06
C SER A 75 14.61 -5.91 3.49
N LEU A 76 15.07 -4.67 3.66
CA LEU A 76 16.37 -4.38 4.28
C LEU A 76 16.45 -4.95 5.70
N GLY A 77 15.39 -4.77 6.50
CA GLY A 77 15.29 -5.36 7.84
C GLY A 77 15.41 -6.88 7.85
N THR A 78 14.87 -7.54 6.83
CA THR A 78 14.94 -9.00 6.65
C THR A 78 16.34 -9.46 6.27
N LEU A 79 16.99 -8.79 5.31
CA LEU A 79 18.26 -9.23 4.75
C LEU A 79 19.45 -8.87 5.65
N VAL A 80 19.47 -7.64 6.20
CA VAL A 80 20.61 -7.10 6.97
C VAL A 80 20.52 -7.50 8.43
N TRP A 81 19.39 -7.27 9.07
CA TRP A 81 19.24 -7.47 10.52
C TRP A 81 18.50 -8.76 10.89
N ARG A 82 17.96 -9.50 9.91
CA ARG A 82 17.15 -10.71 10.13
C ARG A 82 16.04 -10.46 11.17
N HIS A 83 15.46 -9.27 11.12
CA HIS A 83 14.46 -8.85 12.10
C HIS A 83 13.19 -9.71 12.00
N PRO A 84 12.69 -10.28 13.10
CA PRO A 84 11.65 -11.33 13.08
C PRO A 84 10.28 -10.89 12.55
N LEU A 85 9.99 -9.59 12.55
CA LEU A 85 8.74 -9.04 12.01
C LEU A 85 8.90 -8.39 10.62
N ALA A 86 10.12 -8.25 10.11
CA ALA A 86 10.36 -7.53 8.87
C ALA A 86 9.75 -8.24 7.66
N ASP A 87 9.97 -9.54 7.52
CA ASP A 87 9.36 -10.34 6.45
C ASP A 87 7.84 -10.45 6.60
N VAL A 88 7.33 -10.49 7.83
CA VAL A 88 5.89 -10.43 8.12
C VAL A 88 5.31 -9.11 7.63
N ALA A 89 5.98 -7.99 7.89
CA ALA A 89 5.53 -6.66 7.47
C ALA A 89 5.51 -6.55 5.94
N ALA A 90 6.60 -6.97 5.25
CA ALA A 90 6.65 -6.95 3.81
C ALA A 90 5.54 -7.82 3.17
N LYS A 91 5.39 -9.05 3.65
CA LYS A 91 4.36 -9.99 3.15
C LYS A 91 2.95 -9.49 3.38
N ALA A 92 2.68 -8.91 4.55
CA ALA A 92 1.37 -8.36 4.90
C ALA A 92 1.01 -7.11 4.08
N ALA A 93 2.00 -6.30 3.68
CA ALA A 93 1.80 -5.08 2.91
C ALA A 93 1.50 -5.35 1.43
N ALA A 94 2.03 -6.42 0.84
CA ALA A 94 1.95 -6.66 -0.60
C ALA A 94 0.52 -6.72 -1.17
N PRO A 95 -0.46 -7.44 -0.58
CA PRO A 95 -1.83 -7.44 -1.08
C PRO A 95 -2.51 -6.07 -0.97
N ILE A 96 -2.17 -5.30 0.06
CA ILE A 96 -2.72 -3.96 0.29
C ILE A 96 -2.17 -2.99 -0.75
N GLY A 97 -0.86 -3.04 -1.01
CA GLY A 97 -0.22 -2.26 -2.07
C GLY A 97 -0.77 -2.59 -3.46
N ALA A 98 -0.98 -3.89 -3.75
CA ALA A 98 -1.63 -4.33 -4.98
C ALA A 98 -3.04 -3.73 -5.13
N ALA A 99 -3.86 -3.72 -4.06
CA ALA A 99 -5.19 -3.15 -4.08
C ALA A 99 -5.18 -1.64 -4.34
N PHE A 100 -4.31 -0.88 -3.67
CA PHE A 100 -4.16 0.56 -3.92
C PHE A 100 -3.69 0.85 -5.35
N THR A 101 -2.75 0.05 -5.86
CA THR A 101 -2.25 0.21 -7.23
C THR A 101 -3.34 -0.10 -8.25
N PHE A 102 -4.11 -1.16 -8.04
CA PHE A 102 -5.26 -1.50 -8.88
C PHE A 102 -6.31 -0.38 -8.89
N LEU A 103 -6.68 0.13 -7.71
CA LEU A 103 -7.62 1.25 -7.59
C LEU A 103 -7.09 2.51 -8.29
N ALA A 104 -5.79 2.80 -8.17
CA ALA A 104 -5.17 3.92 -8.89
C ALA A 104 -5.27 3.73 -10.42
N LEU A 105 -4.99 2.53 -10.94
CA LEU A 105 -5.11 2.24 -12.37
C LEU A 105 -6.55 2.37 -12.87
N VAL A 106 -7.52 1.79 -12.16
CA VAL A 106 -8.95 1.84 -12.56
C VAL A 106 -9.48 3.28 -12.49
N THR A 107 -9.28 3.98 -11.37
CA THR A 107 -9.77 5.34 -11.22
C THR A 107 -9.06 6.31 -12.15
N GLY A 108 -7.76 6.09 -12.42
CA GLY A 108 -7.00 6.86 -13.40
C GLY A 108 -7.51 6.68 -14.83
N SER A 109 -7.83 5.46 -15.23
CA SER A 109 -8.46 5.16 -16.53
C SER A 109 -9.83 5.85 -16.67
N LEU A 110 -10.67 5.77 -15.64
CA LEU A 110 -11.99 6.39 -15.65
C LEU A 110 -11.88 7.94 -15.71
N TRP A 111 -10.91 8.50 -15.02
CA TRP A 111 -10.67 9.94 -15.03
C TRP A 111 -9.98 10.42 -16.31
N GLY A 112 -9.11 9.60 -16.88
CA GLY A 112 -8.43 9.89 -18.14
C GLY A 112 -9.39 10.02 -19.33
N ARG A 113 -10.44 9.22 -19.40
CA ARG A 113 -11.39 9.24 -20.52
C ARG A 113 -11.98 10.62 -20.82
N PRO A 114 -12.58 11.36 -19.86
CA PRO A 114 -13.06 12.70 -20.12
C PRO A 114 -11.96 13.73 -20.32
N MET A 115 -10.75 13.52 -19.77
CA MET A 115 -9.64 14.48 -19.83
C MET A 115 -8.80 14.36 -21.11
N TRP A 116 -8.56 13.12 -21.55
CA TRP A 116 -7.61 12.81 -22.64
C TRP A 116 -8.27 12.14 -23.85
N GLY A 117 -9.58 11.84 -23.76
CA GLY A 117 -10.32 11.14 -24.82
C GLY A 117 -10.09 9.63 -24.86
N THR A 118 -9.22 9.09 -24.02
CA THR A 118 -8.87 7.66 -23.96
C THR A 118 -8.85 7.16 -22.52
N TYR A 119 -9.13 5.86 -22.33
CA TYR A 119 -9.00 5.19 -21.03
C TYR A 119 -7.55 4.84 -20.69
N TRP A 120 -6.68 4.69 -21.69
CA TRP A 120 -5.32 4.25 -21.52
C TRP A 120 -4.41 4.86 -22.60
N GLU A 121 -3.23 5.25 -22.17
CA GLU A 121 -2.13 5.63 -23.04
C GLU A 121 -0.85 4.95 -22.54
N TRP A 122 -0.02 4.46 -23.46
CA TRP A 122 1.25 3.82 -23.13
C TRP A 122 2.34 4.86 -22.85
N ASP A 123 2.05 5.77 -21.94
CA ASP A 123 3.03 6.71 -21.45
C ASP A 123 3.89 6.11 -20.32
N ALA A 124 4.97 6.81 -19.97
CA ALA A 124 5.91 6.34 -18.96
C ALA A 124 5.27 6.17 -17.58
N ARG A 125 4.29 7.03 -17.22
CA ARG A 125 3.64 6.98 -15.91
C ARG A 125 2.67 5.81 -15.80
N LEU A 126 1.75 5.69 -16.74
CA LEU A 126 0.76 4.60 -16.70
C LEU A 126 1.44 3.24 -16.80
N THR A 127 2.41 3.12 -17.71
CA THR A 127 3.16 1.88 -17.91
C THR A 127 3.97 1.49 -16.66
N SER A 128 4.67 2.43 -16.03
CA SER A 128 5.45 2.13 -14.82
C SER A 128 4.57 1.80 -13.60
N VAL A 129 3.38 2.39 -13.47
CA VAL A 129 2.40 2.01 -12.44
C VAL A 129 1.80 0.62 -12.73
N LEU A 130 1.54 0.28 -13.98
CA LEU A 130 1.11 -1.08 -14.36
C LEU A 130 2.21 -2.11 -14.02
N ILE A 131 3.48 -1.80 -14.32
CA ILE A 131 4.61 -2.64 -13.92
C ILE A 131 4.65 -2.81 -12.40
N LEU A 132 4.45 -1.74 -11.62
CA LEU A 132 4.36 -1.81 -10.16
C LEU A 132 3.26 -2.77 -9.70
N PHE A 133 2.08 -2.71 -10.32
CA PHE A 133 0.99 -3.64 -10.02
C PHE A 133 1.37 -5.10 -10.30
N LEU A 134 1.96 -5.38 -11.47
CA LEU A 134 2.43 -6.73 -11.82
C LEU A 134 3.54 -7.22 -10.87
N MET A 135 4.41 -6.33 -10.40
CA MET A 135 5.43 -6.66 -9.41
C MET A 135 4.82 -7.02 -8.05
N TYR A 136 3.76 -6.33 -7.59
CA TYR A 136 3.01 -6.74 -6.41
C TYR A 136 2.41 -8.14 -6.57
N LEU A 137 1.78 -8.41 -7.71
CA LEU A 137 1.22 -9.74 -8.00
C LEU A 137 2.31 -10.82 -8.04
N GLY A 138 3.45 -10.51 -8.64
CA GLY A 138 4.61 -11.41 -8.66
C GLY A 138 5.14 -11.75 -7.27
N LEU A 139 5.23 -10.76 -6.37
CA LEU A 139 5.61 -11.00 -4.97
C LEU A 139 4.59 -11.87 -4.23
N ILE A 140 3.28 -11.61 -4.41
CA ILE A 140 2.22 -12.41 -3.80
C ILE A 140 2.31 -13.86 -4.30
N ALA A 141 2.54 -14.07 -5.59
CA ALA A 141 2.72 -15.39 -6.19
C ALA A 141 3.98 -16.08 -5.66
N LEU A 142 5.10 -15.36 -5.54
CA LEU A 142 6.35 -15.88 -5.00
C LEU A 142 6.17 -16.46 -3.59
N TRP A 143 5.53 -15.71 -2.67
CA TRP A 143 5.27 -16.20 -1.31
C TRP A 143 4.32 -17.41 -1.25
N ARG A 144 3.53 -17.64 -2.30
CA ARG A 144 2.66 -18.83 -2.40
C ARG A 144 3.37 -20.03 -3.01
N ALA A 145 4.27 -19.79 -3.97
CA ALA A 145 4.95 -20.83 -4.73
C ALA A 145 6.15 -21.44 -3.99
N VAL A 146 6.83 -20.67 -3.13
CA VAL A 146 8.01 -21.15 -2.40
C VAL A 146 7.59 -21.70 -1.04
N GLU A 147 7.75 -23.01 -0.86
CA GLU A 147 7.31 -23.72 0.35
C GLU A 147 8.11 -23.33 1.60
N ASP A 148 9.44 -23.17 1.47
CA ASP A 148 10.30 -22.74 2.57
C ASP A 148 10.09 -21.26 2.89
N PRO A 149 9.55 -20.90 4.06
CA PRO A 149 9.24 -19.52 4.40
C PRO A 149 10.48 -18.61 4.43
N SER A 150 11.64 -19.14 4.78
CA SER A 150 12.87 -18.36 4.88
C SER A 150 13.48 -18.08 3.52
N ARG A 151 13.39 -19.03 2.60
CA ARG A 151 13.78 -18.84 1.18
C ARG A 151 12.82 -17.87 0.50
N ALA A 152 11.50 -18.04 0.70
CA ALA A 152 10.48 -17.13 0.18
C ALA A 152 10.73 -15.70 0.64
N ALA A 153 10.98 -15.49 1.94
CA ALA A 153 11.23 -14.17 2.52
C ALA A 153 12.49 -13.50 1.91
N ARG A 154 13.59 -14.24 1.75
CA ARG A 154 14.81 -13.69 1.14
C ARG A 154 14.63 -13.36 -0.33
N ALA A 155 14.04 -14.27 -1.11
CA ALA A 155 13.79 -14.04 -2.53
C ALA A 155 12.85 -12.83 -2.73
N ALA A 156 11.77 -12.74 -1.95
CA ALA A 156 10.86 -11.61 -1.99
C ALA A 156 11.54 -10.30 -1.58
N ALA A 157 12.41 -10.32 -0.56
CA ALA A 157 13.14 -9.14 -0.13
C ALA A 157 14.09 -8.62 -1.23
N VAL A 158 14.83 -9.51 -1.92
CA VAL A 158 15.68 -9.13 -3.04
C VAL A 158 14.84 -8.54 -4.19
N LEU A 159 13.75 -9.22 -4.57
CA LEU A 159 12.87 -8.75 -5.65
C LEU A 159 12.22 -7.40 -5.32
N THR A 160 11.83 -7.19 -4.06
CA THR A 160 11.27 -5.89 -3.60
C THR A 160 12.30 -4.78 -3.73
N LEU A 161 13.56 -5.02 -3.33
CA LEU A 161 14.62 -4.00 -3.42
C LEU A 161 15.00 -3.70 -4.87
N VAL A 162 15.08 -4.71 -5.74
CA VAL A 162 15.28 -4.50 -7.18
C VAL A 162 14.12 -3.70 -7.77
N GLY A 163 12.89 -4.05 -7.40
CA GLY A 163 11.70 -3.36 -7.86
C GLY A 163 11.57 -1.92 -7.35
N ALA A 164 12.27 -1.55 -6.28
CA ALA A 164 12.27 -0.17 -5.77
C ALA A 164 12.84 0.83 -6.79
N ILE A 165 13.62 0.38 -7.78
CA ILE A 165 14.10 1.20 -8.91
C ILE A 165 12.93 1.78 -9.70
N ASN A 166 11.78 1.10 -9.75
CA ASN A 166 10.60 1.60 -10.46
C ASN A 166 9.93 2.80 -9.78
N ILE A 167 10.13 3.00 -8.47
CA ILE A 167 9.50 4.09 -7.71
C ILE A 167 9.96 5.48 -8.19
N PRO A 168 11.26 5.79 -8.30
CA PRO A 168 11.70 7.04 -8.89
C PRO A 168 11.28 7.19 -10.37
N ILE A 169 11.21 6.10 -11.15
CA ILE A 169 10.70 6.16 -12.53
C ILE A 169 9.25 6.66 -12.54
N ILE A 170 8.37 6.09 -11.71
CA ILE A 170 6.99 6.59 -11.57
C ILE A 170 6.99 8.05 -11.12
N LYS A 171 7.75 8.39 -10.09
CA LYS A 171 7.74 9.73 -9.50
C LYS A 171 8.16 10.82 -10.49
N PHE A 172 9.22 10.57 -11.23
CA PHE A 172 9.84 11.55 -12.14
C PHE A 172 9.45 11.35 -13.62
N SER A 173 8.54 10.43 -13.91
CA SER A 173 8.09 10.14 -15.28
C SER A 173 7.57 11.38 -16.01
N VAL A 174 6.90 12.30 -15.31
CA VAL A 174 6.35 13.54 -15.88
C VAL A 174 7.45 14.55 -16.19
N ASP A 175 8.56 14.51 -15.45
CA ASP A 175 9.68 15.42 -15.63
C ASP A 175 10.65 14.92 -16.71
N TRP A 176 10.74 13.58 -16.89
CA TRP A 176 11.71 12.96 -17.81
C TRP A 176 11.14 12.62 -19.19
N TRP A 177 9.82 12.42 -19.28
CA TRP A 177 9.15 12.03 -20.53
C TRP A 177 7.88 12.84 -20.76
N ASN A 178 7.46 12.93 -22.03
CA ASN A 178 6.15 13.45 -22.35
C ASN A 178 5.08 12.46 -21.86
N THR A 179 4.19 12.92 -21.01
CA THR A 179 3.05 12.15 -20.51
C THR A 179 1.79 13.02 -20.54
N LEU A 180 0.62 12.40 -20.51
CA LEU A 180 -0.66 13.10 -20.39
C LEU A 180 -0.92 13.59 -18.95
N HIS A 181 -0.13 13.13 -17.98
CA HIS A 181 -0.28 13.50 -16.57
C HIS A 181 0.25 14.90 -16.30
N GLN A 182 -0.48 15.60 -15.44
CA GLN A 182 -0.07 16.93 -14.97
C GLN A 182 1.15 16.84 -14.03
N PRO A 183 2.01 17.87 -14.01
CA PRO A 183 3.03 18.03 -12.96
C PRO A 183 2.43 18.07 -11.56
N ALA A 184 3.28 17.93 -10.53
CA ALA A 184 2.85 17.96 -9.14
C ALA A 184 2.07 19.25 -8.80
N SER A 185 0.82 19.13 -8.38
CA SER A 185 -0.08 20.26 -8.05
C SER A 185 -0.28 20.47 -6.56
N VAL A 186 -0.12 19.41 -5.74
CA VAL A 186 -0.39 19.43 -4.30
C VAL A 186 0.86 19.82 -3.51
N ILE A 187 1.97 19.09 -3.72
CA ILE A 187 3.24 19.32 -3.01
C ILE A 187 4.24 19.83 -4.04
N LYS A 188 4.47 21.15 -4.04
CA LYS A 188 5.47 21.82 -4.88
C LYS A 188 6.07 23.01 -4.15
N MET A 189 7.23 23.47 -4.61
CA MET A 189 7.83 24.71 -4.11
C MET A 189 6.88 25.88 -4.39
N GLY A 190 6.59 26.69 -3.37
CA GLY A 190 5.61 27.80 -3.47
C GLY A 190 4.18 27.43 -3.05
N GLY A 191 3.93 26.21 -2.58
CA GLY A 191 2.64 25.76 -2.08
C GLY A 191 1.75 25.10 -3.13
N SER A 192 0.59 24.60 -2.72
CA SER A 192 -0.38 23.94 -3.61
C SER A 192 -0.99 24.93 -4.61
N SER A 193 -1.21 24.47 -5.84
CA SER A 193 -1.97 25.22 -6.86
C SER A 193 -3.45 24.89 -6.87
N LEU A 194 -3.91 23.97 -6.00
CA LEU A 194 -5.32 23.64 -5.90
C LEU A 194 -6.05 24.67 -5.03
N ASP A 195 -7.27 25.00 -5.44
CA ASP A 195 -8.19 25.77 -4.59
C ASP A 195 -8.50 25.01 -3.29
N LYS A 196 -8.77 25.74 -2.21
CA LYS A 196 -9.03 25.15 -0.89
C LYS A 196 -10.24 24.22 -0.88
N SER A 197 -11.23 24.46 -1.73
CA SER A 197 -12.42 23.60 -1.87
C SER A 197 -12.09 22.18 -2.35
N PHE A 198 -10.99 22.01 -3.07
CA PHE A 198 -10.46 20.72 -3.49
C PHE A 198 -9.33 20.23 -2.58
N LEU A 199 -8.46 21.13 -2.13
CA LEU A 199 -7.30 20.77 -1.34
C LEU A 199 -7.69 20.17 0.02
N ILE A 200 -8.66 20.77 0.73
CA ILE A 200 -9.05 20.30 2.06
C ILE A 200 -9.64 18.89 2.01
N PRO A 201 -10.66 18.58 1.18
CA PRO A 201 -11.15 17.20 1.04
C PRO A 201 -10.06 16.21 0.62
N LEU A 202 -9.16 16.63 -0.28
CA LEU A 202 -8.06 15.77 -0.73
C LEU A 202 -7.10 15.42 0.41
N LEU A 203 -6.73 16.37 1.26
CA LEU A 203 -5.87 16.13 2.42
C LEU A 203 -6.56 15.24 3.46
N VAL A 204 -7.87 15.45 3.71
CA VAL A 204 -8.64 14.58 4.60
C VAL A 204 -8.65 13.14 4.06
N MET A 205 -8.89 12.96 2.76
CA MET A 205 -8.85 11.64 2.12
C MET A 205 -7.45 11.04 2.15
N ALA A 206 -6.39 11.82 1.93
CA ALA A 206 -5.01 11.34 2.02
C ALA A 206 -4.69 10.81 3.42
N VAL A 207 -5.11 11.51 4.48
CA VAL A 207 -4.97 11.05 5.87
C VAL A 207 -5.83 9.81 6.12
N ALA A 208 -7.08 9.80 5.69
CA ALA A 208 -8.00 8.69 5.87
C ALA A 208 -7.49 7.40 5.21
N PHE A 209 -7.01 7.48 3.96
CA PHE A 209 -6.42 6.34 3.24
C PHE A 209 -5.08 5.89 3.86
N SER A 210 -4.28 6.82 4.39
CA SER A 210 -3.05 6.46 5.12
C SER A 210 -3.36 5.69 6.40
N LEU A 211 -4.37 6.10 7.16
CA LEU A 211 -4.84 5.38 8.33
C LEU A 211 -5.50 4.04 7.95
N LEU A 212 -6.18 3.97 6.82
CA LEU A 212 -6.70 2.73 6.27
C LEU A 212 -5.56 1.74 5.98
N PHE A 213 -4.49 2.20 5.33
CA PHE A 213 -3.30 1.38 5.13
C PHE A 213 -2.74 0.86 6.45
N ILE A 214 -2.52 1.73 7.43
CA ILE A 214 -1.95 1.35 8.73
C ILE A 214 -2.86 0.33 9.43
N THR A 215 -4.18 0.54 9.42
CA THR A 215 -5.17 -0.36 10.02
C THR A 215 -5.12 -1.74 9.37
N LEU A 216 -5.20 -1.79 8.05
CA LEU A 216 -5.17 -3.04 7.29
C LEU A 216 -3.82 -3.75 7.44
N HIS A 217 -2.71 -3.01 7.43
CA HIS A 217 -1.36 -3.57 7.56
C HIS A 217 -1.14 -4.19 8.94
N LEU A 218 -1.51 -3.50 10.02
CA LEU A 218 -1.43 -4.07 11.37
C LEU A 218 -2.32 -5.31 11.53
N ALA A 219 -3.54 -5.30 10.99
CA ALA A 219 -4.43 -6.46 10.99
C ALA A 219 -3.83 -7.63 10.19
N ALA A 220 -3.27 -7.37 9.00
CA ALA A 220 -2.64 -8.37 8.15
C ALA A 220 -1.38 -8.97 8.80
N MET A 221 -0.53 -8.14 9.42
CA MET A 221 0.64 -8.61 10.19
C MET A 221 0.22 -9.50 11.36
N ARG A 222 -0.79 -9.07 12.13
CA ARG A 222 -1.36 -9.88 13.23
C ARG A 222 -1.81 -11.24 12.71
N ASN A 223 -2.57 -11.27 11.63
CA ASN A 223 -3.08 -12.51 11.05
C ASN A 223 -1.94 -13.41 10.53
N GLU A 224 -0.90 -12.86 9.93
CA GLU A 224 0.25 -13.65 9.46
C GLU A 224 1.04 -14.27 10.61
N ILE A 225 1.24 -13.53 11.73
CA ILE A 225 1.88 -14.08 12.94
C ILE A 225 1.06 -15.22 13.51
N LEU A 226 -0.26 -15.06 13.65
CA LEU A 226 -1.16 -16.08 14.16
C LEU A 226 -1.17 -17.33 13.26
N ARG A 227 -1.17 -17.13 11.93
CA ARG A 227 -1.09 -18.22 10.95
C ARG A 227 0.20 -19.01 11.09
N ARG A 228 1.35 -18.33 11.27
CA ARG A 228 2.66 -19.00 11.49
C ARG A 228 2.66 -19.81 12.80
N ARG A 229 2.10 -19.27 13.88
CA ARG A 229 1.96 -19.98 15.16
C ARG A 229 1.10 -21.22 15.02
N LEU A 230 -0.05 -21.12 14.35
CA LEU A 230 -0.94 -22.24 14.12
C LEU A 230 -0.25 -23.36 13.34
N ARG A 231 0.45 -23.03 12.26
CA ARG A 231 1.21 -24.01 11.47
C ARG A 231 2.28 -24.72 12.32
N ALA A 232 3.02 -23.99 13.15
CA ALA A 232 4.02 -24.57 14.03
C ALA A 232 3.40 -25.57 15.01
N LEU A 233 2.24 -25.24 15.61
CA LEU A 233 1.52 -26.12 16.50
C LEU A 233 1.01 -27.39 15.78
N GLN A 234 0.48 -27.25 14.57
CA GLN A 234 0.03 -28.38 13.76
C GLN A 234 1.18 -29.34 13.43
N MET A 235 2.36 -28.82 13.08
CA MET A 235 3.55 -29.63 12.83
C MET A 235 4.00 -30.37 14.08
N LEU A 236 3.99 -29.73 15.24
CA LEU A 236 4.32 -30.37 16.52
C LEU A 236 3.33 -31.49 16.90
N GLN A 237 2.04 -31.29 16.62
CA GLN A 237 1.00 -32.31 16.84
C GLN A 237 1.18 -33.51 15.92
N ALA A 238 1.46 -33.25 14.62
CA ALA A 238 1.70 -34.30 13.64
C ALA A 238 2.99 -35.12 13.92
N ALA A 239 3.98 -34.51 14.57
CA ALA A 239 5.23 -35.18 14.93
C ALA A 239 5.13 -36.02 16.23
N LYS A 240 4.03 -35.96 17.00
CA LYS A 240 3.84 -36.80 18.15
C LYS A 240 3.51 -38.24 17.71
N PRO A 241 4.24 -39.27 18.19
CA PRO A 241 3.88 -40.66 17.91
C PRO A 241 2.44 -40.93 18.37
N VAL A 242 1.66 -41.57 17.52
CA VAL A 242 0.38 -42.16 17.94
C VAL A 242 0.71 -43.18 19.02
N ALA A 243 0.38 -42.88 20.27
CA ALA A 243 0.43 -43.91 21.33
C ALA A 243 -0.52 -45.02 20.90
N LEU A 244 0.05 -46.14 20.40
CA LEU A 244 -0.73 -47.35 20.19
C LEU A 244 -1.22 -47.84 21.57
N PRO A 245 -2.50 -48.23 21.67
CA PRO A 245 -3.09 -48.73 22.92
C PRO A 245 -2.43 -50.03 23.38
#